data_95f76e5db0f822359e2ce8a7228ab9d4
#
_entry.id   95f76e5db0f822359e2ce8a7228ab9d4
#
_cell.length_a   1.000
_cell.length_b   1.000
_cell.length_c   1.000
_cell.angle_alpha   90.00
_cell.angle_beta   90.00
_cell.angle_gamma   90.00
#
_symmetry.space_group_name_H-M   'P 1'
#
loop_
_entity.id
_entity.type
_entity.pdbx_description
1 polymer ?
#
loop_
_entity_poly.entity_id
_entity_poly.type
_entity_poly.pdbx_seq_one_letter_code
_entity_poly.pdbx_strand_id
1 'polypeptide(L)'
;MADYTKEISKRRTFAIISHPDAGKTTLTEKFLLYGGAINLAGSVKGKATASHAVSDWMEIEKERGISVTSSVLQFNYDGYCINILDTPGHQDFSEDTYRTLMAADSAVMVIDASKGVEAQTRKLFKVCAMRHIPIFTFIKIGRAHV
;
A
#
# COMPACT_ATOMS: atom_id res chain seq x y z
N MET A 1 16.31 31.98 -4.22
CA MET A 1 16.11 30.53 -4.13
C MET A 1 14.82 30.30 -3.34
N ALA A 2 13.81 29.61 -3.90
CA ALA A 2 12.57 29.37 -3.17
C ALA A 2 12.83 28.43 -2.00
N ASP A 3 12.35 28.80 -0.81
CA ASP A 3 12.47 27.97 0.40
C ASP A 3 11.37 26.89 0.40
N TYR A 4 11.72 25.68 -0.02
CA TYR A 4 10.82 24.53 -0.04
C TYR A 4 10.79 23.77 1.29
N THR A 5 11.47 24.23 2.32
CA THR A 5 11.59 23.53 3.61
C THR A 5 10.22 23.23 4.23
N LYS A 6 9.30 24.19 4.17
CA LYS A 6 7.93 24.01 4.69
C LYS A 6 7.11 22.97 3.89
N GLU A 7 7.28 22.94 2.57
CA GLU A 7 6.62 21.96 1.71
C GLU A 7 7.17 20.55 1.96
N ILE A 8 8.47 20.40 2.05
CA ILE A 8 9.12 19.12 2.33
C ILE A 8 8.72 18.58 3.70
N SER A 9 8.67 19.46 4.72
CA SER A 9 8.31 19.06 6.09
C SER A 9 6.88 18.53 6.23
N LYS A 10 5.98 18.87 5.31
CA LYS A 10 4.59 18.39 5.28
C LYS A 10 4.39 17.09 4.51
N ARG A 11 5.36 16.64 3.74
CA ARG A 11 5.24 15.42 2.95
C ARG A 11 5.58 14.18 3.77
N ARG A 12 4.78 13.14 3.61
CA ARG A 12 5.00 11.82 4.21
C ARG A 12 4.81 10.78 3.13
N THR A 13 5.85 10.01 2.88
CA THR A 13 5.86 9.00 1.82
C THR A 13 6.13 7.64 2.43
N PHE A 14 5.20 6.71 2.28
CA PHE A 14 5.41 5.34 2.73
C PHE A 14 4.95 4.32 1.70
N ALA A 15 5.63 3.19 1.67
CA ALA A 15 5.26 2.06 0.84
C ALA A 15 4.37 1.09 1.61
N ILE A 16 3.39 0.49 0.92
CA ILE A 16 2.62 -0.62 1.47
C ILE A 16 3.16 -1.91 0.87
N ILE A 17 3.63 -2.80 1.72
CA ILE A 17 4.26 -4.06 1.35
C ILE A 17 3.54 -5.24 2.02
N SER A 18 3.43 -6.35 1.31
CA SER A 18 2.80 -7.57 1.84
C SER A 18 3.13 -8.79 1.00
N HIS A 19 2.86 -9.97 1.56
CA HIS A 19 2.65 -11.16 0.75
C HIS A 19 1.39 -11.00 -0.11
N PRO A 20 1.30 -11.59 -1.32
CA PRO A 20 0.07 -11.59 -2.11
C PRO A 20 -1.14 -12.02 -1.28
N ASP A 21 -2.29 -11.39 -1.52
CA ASP A 21 -3.57 -11.66 -0.84
C ASP A 21 -3.61 -11.40 0.68
N ALA A 22 -2.60 -10.76 1.25
CA ALA A 22 -2.58 -10.39 2.67
C ALA A 22 -3.56 -9.26 3.03
N GLY A 23 -4.18 -8.61 2.03
CA GLY A 23 -5.15 -7.53 2.22
C GLY A 23 -4.57 -6.13 2.06
N LYS A 24 -3.49 -6.01 1.29
CA LYS A 24 -2.84 -4.73 0.96
C LYS A 24 -3.83 -3.73 0.34
N THR A 25 -4.52 -4.13 -0.73
CA THR A 25 -5.51 -3.29 -1.43
C THR A 25 -6.62 -2.83 -0.50
N THR A 26 -7.12 -3.72 0.37
CA THR A 26 -8.14 -3.35 1.36
C THR A 26 -7.63 -2.27 2.33
N LEU A 27 -6.39 -2.37 2.79
CA LEU A 27 -5.79 -1.37 3.67
C LEU A 27 -5.60 -0.03 2.94
N THR A 28 -5.12 -0.07 1.70
CA THR A 28 -4.94 1.12 0.85
C THR A 28 -6.27 1.85 0.66
N GLU A 29 -7.34 1.13 0.35
CA GLU A 29 -8.70 1.71 0.25
C GLU A 29 -9.14 2.37 1.55
N LYS A 30 -8.85 1.75 2.70
CA LYS A 30 -9.20 2.34 3.99
C LYS A 30 -8.43 3.62 4.27
N PHE A 31 -7.16 3.69 3.92
CA PHE A 31 -6.41 4.93 4.03
C PHE A 31 -7.01 6.05 3.17
N LEU A 32 -7.37 5.74 1.93
CA LEU A 32 -8.00 6.72 1.02
C LEU A 32 -9.38 7.15 1.53
N LEU A 33 -10.16 6.22 2.08
CA LEU A 33 -11.47 6.53 2.64
C LEU A 33 -11.36 7.44 3.87
N TYR A 34 -10.51 7.09 4.84
CA TYR A 34 -10.31 7.89 6.04
C TYR A 34 -9.61 9.22 5.76
N GLY A 35 -8.78 9.26 4.73
CA GLY A 35 -8.16 10.49 4.23
C GLY A 35 -9.11 11.39 3.45
N GLY A 36 -10.36 10.95 3.19
CA GLY A 36 -11.35 11.72 2.43
C GLY A 36 -11.07 11.77 0.92
N ALA A 37 -10.13 10.95 0.42
CA ALA A 37 -9.79 10.90 -1.01
C ALA A 37 -10.83 10.11 -1.83
N ILE A 38 -11.55 9.19 -1.18
CA ILE A 38 -12.68 8.45 -1.76
C ILE A 38 -13.87 8.46 -0.79
N ASN A 39 -15.09 8.43 -1.34
CA ASN A 39 -16.31 8.52 -0.54
C ASN A 39 -16.89 7.17 -0.13
N LEU A 40 -16.47 6.08 -0.78
CA LEU A 40 -16.98 4.73 -0.52
C LEU A 40 -15.85 3.71 -0.64
N ALA A 41 -15.67 2.90 0.40
CA ALA A 41 -14.78 1.74 0.36
C ALA A 41 -15.60 0.46 0.12
N GLY A 42 -15.01 -0.55 -0.51
CA GLY A 42 -15.60 -1.87 -0.57
C GLY A 42 -15.95 -2.40 -1.94
N SER A 43 -15.38 -1.82 -2.98
CA SER A 43 -15.67 -2.22 -4.36
C SER A 43 -14.66 -3.18 -5.00
N VAL A 44 -13.73 -3.76 -4.26
CA VAL A 44 -12.77 -4.73 -4.81
C VAL A 44 -13.41 -6.07 -5.15
N LYS A 45 -14.62 -6.34 -4.63
CA LYS A 45 -15.36 -7.56 -4.92
C LYS A 45 -16.76 -7.25 -5.45
N GLY A 46 -16.87 -7.02 -6.74
CA GLY A 46 -18.11 -7.25 -7.46
C GLY A 46 -18.99 -6.05 -7.71
N LYS A 47 -19.29 -5.91 -8.95
CA LYS A 47 -20.33 -5.16 -9.69
C LYS A 47 -20.04 -3.69 -9.96
N ALA A 48 -19.89 -3.50 -11.24
CA ALA A 48 -19.86 -2.26 -11.98
C ALA A 48 -20.89 -1.24 -11.49
N THR A 49 -20.47 -0.32 -10.62
CA THR A 49 -20.95 1.05 -10.60
C THR A 49 -19.95 1.91 -9.82
N ALA A 50 -19.14 2.63 -10.56
CA ALA A 50 -18.62 3.95 -10.25
C ALA A 50 -17.93 4.22 -8.90
N SER A 51 -17.02 3.37 -8.45
CA SER A 51 -15.93 3.80 -7.57
C SER A 51 -14.86 2.75 -7.57
N HIS A 52 -14.02 2.78 -8.58
CA HIS A 52 -12.86 1.91 -8.62
C HIS A 52 -11.94 2.26 -7.45
N ALA A 53 -11.46 1.23 -6.73
CA ALA A 53 -10.29 1.41 -5.90
C ALA A 53 -9.22 2.13 -6.72
N VAL A 54 -8.69 3.20 -6.17
CA VAL A 54 -7.74 4.06 -6.90
C VAL A 54 -6.46 3.30 -7.26
N SER A 55 -6.21 2.16 -6.60
CA SER A 55 -5.10 1.24 -6.86
C SER A 55 -5.33 0.23 -7.99
N ASP A 56 -6.56 0.01 -8.44
CA ASP A 56 -6.89 -1.03 -9.42
C ASP A 56 -7.35 -0.45 -10.76
N TRP A 57 -6.59 0.44 -11.33
CA TRP A 57 -6.96 1.19 -12.52
C TRP A 57 -6.75 0.42 -13.83
N MET A 58 -5.95 -0.63 -13.83
CA MET A 58 -5.72 -1.43 -15.02
C MET A 58 -6.69 -2.62 -15.07
N GLU A 59 -7.24 -2.90 -16.26
CA GLU A 59 -8.13 -4.06 -16.47
C GLU A 59 -7.49 -5.38 -16.03
N ILE A 60 -6.18 -5.52 -16.25
CA ILE A 60 -5.40 -6.69 -15.87
C ILE A 60 -5.34 -6.88 -14.35
N GLU A 61 -5.26 -5.80 -13.60
CA GLU A 61 -5.28 -5.83 -12.13
C GLU A 61 -6.67 -6.21 -11.62
N LYS A 62 -7.73 -5.76 -12.30
CA LYS A 62 -9.12 -6.12 -11.98
C LYS A 62 -9.41 -7.59 -12.24
N GLU A 63 -8.95 -8.13 -13.37
CA GLU A 63 -9.17 -9.55 -13.72
C GLU A 63 -8.42 -10.50 -12.77
N ARG A 64 -7.23 -10.13 -12.33
CA ARG A 64 -6.39 -10.96 -11.45
C ARG A 64 -6.59 -10.69 -9.96
N GLY A 65 -7.23 -9.58 -9.60
CA GLY A 65 -7.42 -9.15 -8.22
C GLY A 65 -6.12 -8.81 -7.47
N ILE A 66 -5.04 -8.55 -8.22
CA ILE A 66 -3.72 -8.18 -7.71
C ILE A 66 -3.15 -6.99 -8.48
N SER A 67 -2.45 -6.10 -7.79
CA SER A 67 -1.72 -5.01 -8.43
C SER A 67 -0.50 -5.55 -9.16
N VAL A 68 -0.39 -5.25 -10.45
CA VAL A 68 0.72 -5.69 -11.32
C VAL A 68 1.81 -4.64 -11.40
N THR A 69 1.46 -3.38 -11.29
CA THR A 69 2.38 -2.23 -11.34
C THR A 69 2.37 -1.44 -10.05
N SER A 70 3.49 -0.77 -9.77
CA SER A 70 3.55 0.18 -8.66
C SER A 70 2.74 1.43 -8.99
N SER A 71 1.94 1.89 -8.07
CA SER A 71 1.17 3.13 -8.17
C SER A 71 1.47 4.08 -7.03
N VAL A 72 1.31 5.38 -7.29
CA VAL A 72 1.45 6.42 -6.29
C VAL A 72 0.08 7.05 -6.05
N LEU A 73 -0.37 6.99 -4.81
CA LEU A 73 -1.62 7.57 -4.36
C LEU A 73 -1.31 8.75 -3.45
N GLN A 74 -1.91 9.90 -3.70
CA GLN A 74 -1.66 11.11 -2.94
C GLN A 74 -2.96 11.72 -2.43
N PHE A 75 -2.96 12.13 -1.16
CA PHE A 75 -4.05 12.88 -0.55
C PHE A 75 -3.56 13.74 0.61
N ASN A 76 -4.35 14.72 1.01
CA ASN A 76 -4.04 15.57 2.15
C ASN A 76 -4.79 15.05 3.39
N TYR A 77 -4.09 14.98 4.52
CA TYR A 77 -4.66 14.58 5.79
C TYR A 77 -3.97 15.33 6.94
N ASP A 78 -4.75 15.94 7.80
CA ASP A 78 -4.27 16.67 9.00
C ASP A 78 -3.11 17.65 8.72
N GLY A 79 -3.19 18.39 7.61
CA GLY A 79 -2.17 19.36 7.20
C GLY A 79 -0.93 18.76 6.53
N TYR A 80 -0.88 17.44 6.37
CA TYR A 80 0.18 16.72 5.67
C TYR A 80 -0.24 16.27 4.28
N CYS A 81 0.71 16.24 3.37
CA CYS A 81 0.57 15.61 2.07
C CYS A 81 1.07 14.16 2.18
N ILE A 82 0.14 13.21 2.13
CA ILE A 82 0.41 11.79 2.26
C ILE A 82 0.60 11.18 0.87
N ASN A 83 1.71 10.50 0.67
CA ASN A 83 2.01 9.74 -0.53
C ASN A 83 2.09 8.26 -0.16
N ILE A 84 1.22 7.44 -0.73
CA ILE A 84 1.25 6.00 -0.60
C ILE A 84 1.85 5.40 -1.86
N LEU A 85 2.92 4.65 -1.71
CA LEU A 85 3.52 3.87 -2.78
C LEU A 85 2.98 2.45 -2.69
N ASP A 86 2.05 2.12 -3.58
CA ASP A 86 1.49 0.78 -3.66
C ASP A 86 2.42 -0.11 -4.47
N THR A 87 2.95 -1.16 -3.85
CA THR A 87 3.87 -2.10 -4.49
C THR A 87 3.13 -3.25 -5.14
N PRO A 88 3.65 -3.83 -6.23
CA PRO A 88 3.06 -5.03 -6.82
C PRO A 88 2.95 -6.16 -5.80
N GLY A 89 1.80 -6.85 -5.78
CA GLY A 89 1.54 -8.00 -4.91
C GLY A 89 2.10 -9.32 -5.46
N HIS A 90 2.84 -9.32 -6.56
CA HIS A 90 3.35 -10.52 -7.20
C HIS A 90 4.40 -11.24 -6.34
N GLN A 91 4.44 -12.58 -6.47
CA GLN A 91 5.43 -13.42 -5.78
C GLN A 91 6.86 -13.16 -6.27
N ASP A 92 7.00 -12.74 -7.52
CA ASP A 92 8.30 -12.37 -8.07
C ASP A 92 8.71 -11.00 -7.55
N PHE A 93 9.80 -11.00 -6.83
CA PHE A 93 10.44 -9.81 -6.30
C PHE A 93 10.92 -8.99 -7.48
N SER A 94 10.04 -8.16 -8.03
CA SER A 94 10.37 -7.35 -9.19
C SER A 94 11.30 -6.22 -8.80
N GLU A 95 12.12 -5.80 -9.74
CA GLU A 95 12.95 -4.60 -9.64
C GLU A 95 12.11 -3.36 -9.26
N ASP A 96 10.84 -3.34 -9.66
CA ASP A 96 9.89 -2.27 -9.34
C ASP A 96 9.58 -2.17 -7.85
N THR A 97 9.43 -3.29 -7.15
CA THR A 97 9.26 -3.29 -5.68
C THR A 97 10.48 -2.68 -5.00
N TYR A 98 11.67 -3.02 -5.49
CA TYR A 98 12.92 -2.49 -4.96
C TYR A 98 13.04 -0.98 -5.19
N ARG A 99 12.75 -0.51 -6.39
CA ARG A 99 12.76 0.92 -6.75
C ARG A 99 11.73 1.69 -5.93
N THR A 100 10.54 1.13 -5.77
CA THR A 100 9.47 1.74 -4.98
C THR A 100 9.89 1.91 -3.51
N LEU A 101 10.49 0.88 -2.91
CA LEU A 101 10.99 0.95 -1.53
C LEU A 101 12.11 1.98 -1.36
N MET A 102 12.92 2.21 -2.39
CA MET A 102 13.97 3.24 -2.34
C MET A 102 13.41 4.67 -2.30
N ALA A 103 12.21 4.88 -2.79
CA ALA A 103 11.54 6.18 -2.78
C ALA A 103 10.71 6.44 -1.51
N ALA A 104 10.61 5.45 -0.62
CA ALA A 104 9.80 5.53 0.59
C ALA A 104 10.63 5.95 1.81
N ASP A 105 10.06 6.80 2.66
CA ASP A 105 10.63 7.18 3.96
C ASP A 105 10.41 6.08 5.01
N SER A 106 9.35 5.30 4.83
CA SER A 106 8.97 4.19 5.71
C SER A 106 8.14 3.16 4.96
N ALA A 107 7.89 2.00 5.56
CA ALA A 107 7.05 0.97 4.99
C ALA A 107 5.97 0.51 5.99
N VAL A 108 4.78 0.25 5.47
CA VAL A 108 3.71 -0.44 6.19
C VAL A 108 3.66 -1.88 5.70
N MET A 109 4.02 -2.81 6.57
CA MET A 109 4.00 -4.24 6.27
C MET A 109 2.68 -4.86 6.71
N VAL A 110 1.92 -5.37 5.75
CA VAL A 110 0.63 -6.02 6.00
C VAL A 110 0.81 -7.52 6.16
N ILE A 111 0.33 -8.04 7.27
CA ILE A 111 0.35 -9.49 7.59
C ILE A 111 -1.08 -9.96 7.81
N ASP A 112 -1.44 -11.07 7.18
CA ASP A 112 -2.69 -11.76 7.50
C ASP A 112 -2.48 -12.63 8.75
N ALA A 113 -3.25 -12.36 9.82
CA ALA A 113 -3.12 -13.07 11.09
C ALA A 113 -3.34 -14.58 10.95
N SER A 114 -4.17 -15.00 10.00
CA SER A 114 -4.47 -16.42 9.76
C SER A 114 -3.33 -17.18 9.10
N LYS A 115 -2.49 -16.48 8.31
CA LYS A 115 -1.37 -17.06 7.57
C LYS A 115 -0.01 -16.81 8.23
N GLY A 116 0.06 -15.80 9.09
CA GLY A 116 1.29 -15.41 9.76
C GLY A 116 2.34 -14.81 8.82
N VAL A 117 3.62 -15.02 9.16
CA VAL A 117 4.74 -14.46 8.41
C VAL A 117 5.12 -15.38 7.25
N GLU A 118 4.69 -15.02 6.06
CA GLU A 118 4.90 -15.76 4.83
C GLU A 118 6.26 -15.44 4.17
N ALA A 119 6.66 -16.23 3.15
CA ALA A 119 7.96 -16.13 2.52
C ALA A 119 8.27 -14.74 1.94
N GLN A 120 7.30 -14.12 1.26
CA GLN A 120 7.47 -12.78 0.69
C GLN A 120 7.61 -11.71 1.77
N THR A 121 6.87 -11.84 2.87
CA THR A 121 6.98 -10.96 4.04
C THR A 121 8.42 -10.95 4.58
N ARG A 122 9.04 -12.13 4.71
CA ARG A 122 10.43 -12.25 5.18
C ARG A 122 11.44 -11.60 4.24
N LYS A 123 11.24 -11.76 2.91
CA LYS A 123 12.10 -11.11 1.90
C LYS A 123 12.00 -9.60 1.97
N LEU A 124 10.78 -9.06 2.01
CA LEU A 124 10.52 -7.62 2.10
C LEU A 124 11.09 -7.03 3.39
N PHE A 125 10.94 -7.73 4.51
CA PHE A 125 11.52 -7.32 5.78
C PHE A 125 13.05 -7.20 5.70
N LYS A 126 13.72 -8.21 5.11
CA LYS A 126 15.18 -8.17 4.93
C LYS A 126 15.63 -6.98 4.08
N VAL A 127 14.90 -6.68 3.01
CA VAL A 127 15.21 -5.54 2.14
C VAL A 127 15.08 -4.22 2.90
N CYS A 128 13.98 -4.03 3.62
CA CYS A 128 13.78 -2.84 4.43
C CYS A 128 14.86 -2.70 5.51
N ALA A 129 15.21 -3.79 6.19
CA ALA A 129 16.28 -3.80 7.19
C ALA A 129 17.65 -3.42 6.61
N MET A 130 18.03 -3.99 5.46
CA MET A 130 19.28 -3.65 4.78
C MET A 130 19.35 -2.19 4.33
N ARG A 131 18.21 -1.58 4.06
CA ARG A 131 18.09 -0.19 3.60
C ARG A 131 17.80 0.79 4.72
N HIS A 132 17.72 0.33 5.96
CA HIS A 132 17.36 1.14 7.12
C HIS A 132 16.01 1.86 6.97
N ILE A 133 15.06 1.22 6.26
CA ILE A 133 13.70 1.72 6.09
C ILE A 133 12.90 1.32 7.33
N PRO A 134 12.36 2.26 8.11
CA PRO A 134 11.50 1.96 9.24
C PRO A 134 10.24 1.21 8.81
N ILE A 135 9.87 0.17 9.56
CA ILE A 135 8.71 -0.67 9.26
C ILE A 135 7.66 -0.51 10.35
N PHE A 136 6.44 -0.18 9.93
CA PHE A 136 5.24 -0.31 10.74
C PHE A 136 4.52 -1.59 10.35
N THR A 137 4.26 -2.48 11.29
CA THR A 137 3.57 -3.75 11.01
C THR A 137 2.08 -3.63 11.29
N PHE A 138 1.27 -3.88 10.27
CA PHE A 138 -0.19 -3.95 10.35
C PHE A 138 -0.63 -5.41 10.24
N ILE A 139 -1.27 -5.92 11.29
CA ILE A 139 -1.79 -7.30 11.33
C ILE A 139 -3.29 -7.24 11.04
N LYS A 140 -3.68 -7.79 9.89
CA LYS A 140 -5.07 -7.93 9.50
C LYS A 140 -5.65 -9.15 10.16
N ILE A 141 -6.60 -8.96 11.05
CA ILE A 141 -7.40 -10.02 11.65
C ILE A 141 -8.61 -10.24 10.74
N GLY A 142 -8.75 -11.45 10.18
CA GLY A 142 -9.94 -11.83 9.41
C GLY A 142 -11.19 -11.78 10.27
N ARG A 143 -12.37 -11.86 9.65
CA ARG A 143 -13.64 -12.00 10.39
C ARG A 143 -13.53 -13.21 11.30
N ALA A 144 -13.52 -12.99 12.60
CA ALA A 144 -13.83 -14.06 13.53
C ALA A 144 -15.26 -14.54 13.20
N HIS A 145 -15.39 -15.78 12.80
CA HIS A 145 -16.69 -16.42 12.84
C HIS A 145 -17.05 -16.58 14.32
N VAL A 146 -17.92 -15.72 14.78
CA VAL A 146 -18.64 -15.89 16.04
C VAL A 146 -19.79 -16.82 15.78
#